data_cb0cc57878423207c719c4c461f3c8a7
#
_entry.id   cb0cc57878423207c719c4c461f3c8a7
#
_cell.length_a   1.000
_cell.length_b   1.000
_cell.length_c   1.000
_cell.angle_alpha   90.00
_cell.angle_beta   90.00
_cell.angle_gamma   90.00
#
_symmetry.space_group_name_H-M   'P 1'
#
loop_
_entity.id
_entity.type
_entity.pdbx_description
1 polymer ?
#
loop_
_entity_poly.entity_id
_entity_poly.type
_entity_poly.pdbx_seq_one_letter_code
_entity_poly.pdbx_strand_id
1 'polypeptide(L)'
;MNSRIRIVATAGLALVGALACQSKPSPQLQARIDSLQNAASERDRLVQEMAQDARMISDVSAELAKVQVKGKLNVSSESPGQASRDSVVARVRYIATRLNDTESRLRSSERRIRGLTSVSDSLRNTLAATIANYDSVVSTQRTQLVAYATQIDSLKGENVALTAVNTALKDTVGDLTLRDNTVYYVIGTRDELKSRGIIDETGGSRFLFILWKSGKSVQPARTLDPSAFTAIDKRQVTTIPLPDSSKTYQIASRQDLTALATPPDGDGKLHGNVQIAAPAKFWSASKYLIIVES
;
A
#
# COMPACT_ATOMS: atom_id res chain seq x y z
N MET A 1 62.70 31.33 41.65
CA MET A 1 63.45 32.59 41.84
C MET A 1 62.36 33.62 42.09
N ASN A 2 62.04 33.81 43.36
CA ASN A 2 62.11 35.05 44.16
C ASN A 2 61.46 36.21 43.44
N SER A 3 60.41 36.86 43.94
CA SER A 3 60.59 37.73 45.14
C SER A 3 59.22 38.12 45.72
N ARG A 4 59.11 38.00 46.98
CA ARG A 4 58.04 38.56 47.83
C ARG A 4 58.27 40.08 47.93
N ILE A 5 57.24 40.87 47.87
CA ILE A 5 57.24 42.21 48.54
C ILE A 5 55.95 42.33 49.29
N ARG A 6 56.15 42.36 50.62
CA ARG A 6 55.23 42.87 51.66
C ARG A 6 55.31 44.36 51.67
N ILE A 7 54.19 45.05 51.71
CA ILE A 7 54.15 46.39 52.33
C ILE A 7 52.95 46.44 53.28
N VAL A 8 53.29 46.77 54.43
CA VAL A 8 52.47 46.94 55.66
C VAL A 8 52.15 48.42 55.85
N ALA A 9 50.99 48.66 56.48
CA ALA A 9 50.59 49.85 57.28
C ALA A 9 49.99 50.96 56.42
N THR A 10 48.92 51.62 56.80
CA THR A 10 48.65 52.17 58.13
C THR A 10 47.15 52.45 58.30
N ALA A 11 46.67 52.36 59.50
CA ALA A 11 45.39 52.75 60.00
C ALA A 11 45.06 54.21 59.72
N GLY A 12 43.81 54.47 59.32
CA GLY A 12 43.22 55.79 59.34
C GLY A 12 41.74 55.67 59.67
N LEU A 13 41.47 55.77 60.98
CA LEU A 13 40.14 55.83 61.57
C LEU A 13 39.49 57.15 61.14
N ALA A 14 38.43 57.08 60.30
CA ALA A 14 37.50 58.21 60.12
C ALA A 14 36.09 57.68 60.28
N LEU A 15 35.57 57.71 61.47
CA LEU A 15 34.18 57.52 61.80
C LEU A 15 33.43 58.75 61.29
N VAL A 16 32.83 58.66 60.13
CA VAL A 16 31.80 59.60 59.70
C VAL A 16 30.48 58.84 59.70
N GLY A 17 29.73 59.12 60.74
CA GLY A 17 28.36 58.63 60.88
C GLY A 17 27.49 59.14 59.78
N ALA A 18 27.25 58.34 58.78
CA ALA A 18 26.15 58.53 57.88
C ALA A 18 24.88 57.94 58.56
N LEU A 19 24.16 58.83 59.25
CA LEU A 19 22.74 58.63 59.52
C LEU A 19 22.05 58.55 58.20
N ALA A 20 22.03 57.37 57.56
CA ALA A 20 21.14 57.07 56.47
C ALA A 20 19.74 57.22 57.06
N CYS A 21 19.10 58.33 56.74
CA CYS A 21 17.66 58.47 56.87
C CYS A 21 17.02 57.36 55.98
N GLN A 22 16.64 56.27 56.68
CA GLN A 22 15.65 55.33 56.10
C GLN A 22 14.32 56.07 56.13
N SER A 23 14.18 57.06 55.26
CA SER A 23 12.87 57.57 54.94
C SER A 23 12.17 56.46 54.19
N LYS A 24 11.24 55.76 54.87
CA LYS A 24 10.32 54.84 54.21
C LYS A 24 9.76 55.58 53.04
N PRO A 25 9.81 55.00 51.77
CA PRO A 25 9.26 55.65 50.62
C PRO A 25 7.80 55.99 50.88
N SER A 26 7.38 57.14 50.43
CA SER A 26 5.99 57.57 50.62
C SER A 26 5.04 56.46 50.03
N PRO A 27 3.86 56.24 50.62
CA PRO A 27 2.93 55.21 50.15
C PRO A 27 2.66 55.30 48.64
N GLN A 28 2.68 56.51 48.07
CA GLN A 28 2.52 56.75 46.66
C GLN A 28 3.74 56.30 45.83
N LEU A 29 4.94 56.49 46.34
CA LEU A 29 6.15 56.04 45.68
C LEU A 29 6.25 54.48 45.71
N GLN A 30 5.87 53.85 46.83
CA GLN A 30 5.86 52.42 46.98
C GLN A 30 4.84 51.79 46.01
N ALA A 31 3.59 52.31 45.93
CA ALA A 31 2.58 51.87 45.00
C ALA A 31 3.04 51.98 43.53
N ARG A 32 3.83 53.00 43.21
CA ARG A 32 4.38 53.18 41.86
C ARG A 32 5.52 52.21 41.55
N ILE A 33 6.37 51.89 42.54
CA ILE A 33 7.39 50.86 42.41
C ILE A 33 6.73 49.49 42.21
N ASP A 34 5.76 49.15 43.04
CA ASP A 34 5.04 47.89 42.95
C ASP A 34 4.31 47.74 41.58
N SER A 35 3.69 48.81 41.06
CA SER A 35 3.07 48.83 39.76
C SER A 35 4.07 48.61 38.60
N LEU A 36 5.24 49.21 38.68
CA LEU A 36 6.31 49.03 37.69
C LEU A 36 6.95 47.65 37.74
N GLN A 37 7.12 47.07 38.94
CA GLN A 37 7.60 45.70 39.12
C GLN A 37 6.59 44.69 38.57
N ASN A 38 5.30 44.89 38.82
CA ASN A 38 4.26 44.04 38.29
C ASN A 38 4.20 44.12 36.76
N ALA A 39 4.32 45.34 36.19
CA ALA A 39 4.38 45.52 34.75
C ALA A 39 5.62 44.87 34.09
N ALA A 40 6.77 44.96 34.74
CA ALA A 40 7.99 44.30 34.30
C ALA A 40 7.86 42.76 34.31
N SER A 41 7.33 42.22 35.41
CA SER A 41 7.14 40.76 35.55
C SER A 41 6.12 40.22 34.52
N GLU A 42 5.04 40.93 34.25
CA GLU A 42 4.05 40.56 33.28
C GLU A 42 4.61 40.62 31.83
N ARG A 43 5.42 41.65 31.56
CA ARG A 43 6.17 41.72 30.29
C ARG A 43 7.07 40.51 30.09
N ASP A 44 7.89 40.18 31.10
CA ASP A 44 8.82 39.05 31.01
C ASP A 44 8.09 37.71 30.84
N ARG A 45 6.96 37.54 31.49
CA ARG A 45 6.09 36.39 31.33
C ARG A 45 5.54 36.28 29.91
N LEU A 46 5.04 37.38 29.34
CA LEU A 46 4.53 37.40 27.96
C LEU A 46 5.62 37.07 26.94
N VAL A 47 6.83 37.61 27.13
CA VAL A 47 7.97 37.31 26.25
C VAL A 47 8.31 35.81 26.27
N GLN A 48 8.30 35.21 27.49
CA GLN A 48 8.55 33.77 27.61
C GLN A 48 7.44 32.93 26.95
N GLU A 49 6.18 33.28 27.11
CA GLU A 49 5.07 32.58 26.47
C GLU A 49 5.13 32.67 24.94
N MET A 50 5.43 33.87 24.40
CA MET A 50 5.63 34.05 22.97
C MET A 50 6.80 33.24 22.44
N ALA A 51 7.90 33.12 23.19
CA ALA A 51 9.03 32.27 22.81
C ALA A 51 8.63 30.77 22.78
N GLN A 52 7.75 30.33 23.68
CA GLN A 52 7.20 28.98 23.65
C GLN A 52 6.28 28.76 22.45
N ASP A 53 5.41 29.72 22.13
CA ASP A 53 4.51 29.66 20.99
C ASP A 53 5.30 29.61 19.68
N ALA A 54 6.39 30.40 19.56
CA ALA A 54 7.30 30.36 18.43
C ALA A 54 7.95 28.98 18.22
N ARG A 55 8.36 28.31 19.31
CA ARG A 55 8.91 26.96 19.27
C ARG A 55 7.86 25.96 18.78
N MET A 56 6.64 26.02 19.31
CA MET A 56 5.55 25.15 18.87
C MET A 56 5.23 25.31 17.38
N ILE A 57 5.22 26.54 16.89
CA ILE A 57 5.00 26.81 15.45
C ILE A 57 6.14 26.24 14.61
N SER A 58 7.38 26.39 15.08
CA SER A 58 8.56 25.81 14.43
C SER A 58 8.48 24.27 14.38
N ASP A 59 8.08 23.63 15.47
CA ASP A 59 7.92 22.17 15.55
C ASP A 59 6.84 21.68 14.59
N VAL A 60 5.69 22.38 14.51
CA VAL A 60 4.63 22.07 13.56
C VAL A 60 5.14 22.20 12.12
N SER A 61 5.88 23.27 11.81
CA SER A 61 6.48 23.47 10.48
C SER A 61 7.44 22.36 10.09
N ALA A 62 8.28 21.91 11.04
CA ALA A 62 9.22 20.82 10.84
C ALA A 62 8.49 19.45 10.58
N GLU A 63 7.40 19.18 11.31
CA GLU A 63 6.61 17.98 11.09
C GLU A 63 5.84 18.01 9.76
N LEU A 64 5.30 19.17 9.36
CA LEU A 64 4.68 19.34 8.04
C LEU A 64 5.68 19.11 6.90
N ALA A 65 6.91 19.63 7.02
CA ALA A 65 7.95 19.37 6.05
C ALA A 65 8.28 17.89 5.90
N LYS A 66 8.31 17.13 7.00
CA LYS A 66 8.50 15.67 6.97
C LYS A 66 7.36 14.92 6.27
N VAL A 67 6.12 15.38 6.43
CA VAL A 67 4.96 14.80 5.72
C VAL A 67 5.09 15.08 4.22
N GLN A 68 5.47 16.30 3.83
CA GLN A 68 5.64 16.70 2.44
C GLN A 68 6.74 15.88 1.73
N VAL A 69 7.89 15.70 2.38
CA VAL A 69 9.01 14.91 1.82
C VAL A 69 8.62 13.45 1.62
N LYS A 70 7.98 12.82 2.60
CA LYS A 70 7.51 11.43 2.47
C LYS A 70 6.43 11.25 1.41
N GLY A 71 5.53 12.22 1.23
CA GLY A 71 4.53 12.22 0.17
C GLY A 71 5.12 12.27 -1.25
N LYS A 72 6.25 12.94 -1.43
CA LYS A 72 6.95 13.04 -2.73
C LYS A 72 7.83 11.81 -3.04
N LEU A 73 8.38 11.14 -2.04
CA LEU A 73 9.29 10.01 -2.21
C LEU A 73 8.61 8.68 -2.55
N ASN A 74 7.30 8.57 -2.38
CA ASN A 74 6.58 7.31 -2.56
C ASN A 74 5.86 7.17 -3.93
N VAL A 75 6.22 7.97 -4.93
CA VAL A 75 5.67 7.84 -6.29
C VAL A 75 6.46 6.84 -7.16
N SER A 76 7.62 6.37 -6.70
CA SER A 76 8.42 5.39 -7.43
C SER A 76 8.55 4.09 -6.64
N SER A 77 7.88 3.05 -7.15
CA SER A 77 8.05 1.61 -6.89
C SER A 77 7.90 1.12 -5.45
N GLU A 78 7.01 0.15 -5.31
CA GLU A 78 6.60 -0.63 -4.15
C GLU A 78 5.60 0.08 -3.24
N SER A 79 4.41 -0.51 -3.15
CA SER A 79 3.34 -0.09 -2.24
C SER A 79 3.92 0.15 -0.84
N PRO A 80 3.88 1.38 -0.32
CA PRO A 80 4.33 1.64 1.03
C PRO A 80 3.51 0.76 1.96
N GLY A 81 4.19 -0.05 2.77
CA GLY A 81 3.55 -0.96 3.70
C GLY A 81 2.54 -0.22 4.57
N GLN A 82 1.51 -0.91 5.02
CA GLN A 82 0.43 -0.34 5.84
C GLN A 82 0.97 0.48 7.02
N ALA A 83 2.07 0.04 7.64
CA ALA A 83 2.76 0.75 8.72
C ALA A 83 3.27 2.15 8.32
N SER A 84 3.68 2.36 7.06
CA SER A 84 4.13 3.68 6.59
C SER A 84 2.96 4.65 6.44
N ARG A 85 1.81 4.17 6.00
CA ARG A 85 0.58 4.96 5.86
C ARG A 85 -0.01 5.35 7.21
N ASP A 86 -0.08 4.42 8.15
CA ASP A 86 -0.56 4.66 9.50
C ASP A 86 0.32 5.69 10.22
N SER A 87 1.63 5.66 9.98
CA SER A 87 2.57 6.66 10.48
C SER A 87 2.29 8.07 9.95
N VAL A 88 1.92 8.22 8.67
CA VAL A 88 1.57 9.53 8.08
C VAL A 88 0.26 10.05 8.68
N VAL A 89 -0.76 9.21 8.79
CA VAL A 89 -2.05 9.57 9.41
C VAL A 89 -1.88 9.98 10.87
N ALA A 90 -1.07 9.25 11.65
CA ALA A 90 -0.77 9.57 13.03
C ALA A 90 -0.06 10.93 13.15
N ARG A 91 0.87 11.25 12.25
CA ARG A 91 1.53 12.57 12.20
C ARG A 91 0.57 13.69 11.88
N VAL A 92 -0.29 13.52 10.89
CA VAL A 92 -1.29 14.53 10.54
C VAL A 92 -2.20 14.84 11.72
N ARG A 93 -2.63 13.82 12.47
CA ARG A 93 -3.40 14.01 13.71
C ARG A 93 -2.62 14.74 14.77
N TYR A 94 -1.37 14.37 15.01
CA TYR A 94 -0.48 15.04 15.97
C TYR A 94 -0.33 16.53 15.63
N ILE A 95 -0.08 16.85 14.36
CA ILE A 95 0.05 18.23 13.87
C ILE A 95 -1.27 18.99 14.09
N ALA A 96 -2.42 18.39 13.78
CA ALA A 96 -3.73 18.99 14.00
C ALA A 96 -3.96 19.37 15.47
N THR A 97 -3.62 18.47 16.41
CA THR A 97 -3.73 18.74 17.85
C THR A 97 -2.82 19.88 18.26
N ARG A 98 -1.56 19.87 17.83
CA ARG A 98 -0.59 20.94 18.14
C ARG A 98 -1.02 22.28 17.59
N LEU A 99 -1.59 22.31 16.38
CA LEU A 99 -2.07 23.53 15.76
C LEU A 99 -3.23 24.14 16.53
N ASN A 100 -4.18 23.33 16.99
CA ASN A 100 -5.29 23.78 17.84
C ASN A 100 -4.79 24.35 19.18
N ASP A 101 -3.82 23.69 19.81
CA ASP A 101 -3.21 24.19 21.04
C ASP A 101 -2.53 25.55 20.82
N THR A 102 -1.77 25.69 19.74
CA THR A 102 -1.10 26.94 19.39
C THR A 102 -2.10 28.07 19.15
N GLU A 103 -3.16 27.82 18.41
CA GLU A 103 -4.23 28.79 18.14
C GLU A 103 -4.91 29.25 19.44
N SER A 104 -5.21 28.32 20.34
CA SER A 104 -5.81 28.63 21.65
C SER A 104 -4.91 29.51 22.51
N ARG A 105 -3.60 29.22 22.49
CA ARG A 105 -2.58 30.02 23.21
C ARG A 105 -2.41 31.41 22.61
N LEU A 106 -2.36 31.53 21.29
CA LEU A 106 -2.29 32.82 20.61
C LEU A 106 -3.47 33.71 20.97
N ARG A 107 -4.68 33.18 20.92
CA ARG A 107 -5.89 33.91 21.34
C ARG A 107 -5.86 34.33 22.81
N SER A 108 -5.27 33.53 23.69
CA SER A 108 -5.09 33.88 25.10
C SER A 108 -4.09 34.99 25.27
N SER A 109 -2.94 34.93 24.58
CA SER A 109 -1.91 35.96 24.59
C SER A 109 -2.43 37.29 24.04
N GLU A 110 -3.20 37.27 22.95
CA GLU A 110 -3.85 38.45 22.38
C GLU A 110 -4.81 39.14 23.37
N ARG A 111 -5.64 38.36 24.08
CA ARG A 111 -6.55 38.91 25.10
C ARG A 111 -5.77 39.56 26.24
N ARG A 112 -4.67 38.98 26.70
CA ARG A 112 -3.83 39.53 27.74
C ARG A 112 -3.16 40.81 27.31
N ILE A 113 -2.58 40.88 26.12
CA ILE A 113 -1.95 42.09 25.59
C ILE A 113 -2.96 43.24 25.50
N ARG A 114 -4.19 42.98 25.08
CA ARG A 114 -5.25 44.01 25.10
C ARG A 114 -5.61 44.49 26.49
N GLY A 115 -5.49 43.65 27.54
CA GLY A 115 -5.77 43.99 28.92
C GLY A 115 -4.65 44.72 29.64
N LEU A 116 -3.45 44.84 29.04
CA LEU A 116 -2.30 45.48 29.68
C LEU A 116 -2.39 47.01 29.56
N THR A 117 -2.67 47.66 30.67
CA THR A 117 -2.77 49.12 30.77
C THR A 117 -1.44 49.79 31.09
N SER A 118 -0.47 49.04 31.62
CA SER A 118 0.81 49.55 32.13
C SER A 118 2.01 49.40 31.20
N VAL A 119 1.82 48.84 30.00
CA VAL A 119 2.87 48.59 29.00
C VAL A 119 2.92 49.74 27.97
N SER A 120 4.12 50.13 27.56
CA SER A 120 4.26 51.20 26.53
C SER A 120 3.59 50.81 25.24
N ASP A 121 3.01 51.79 24.52
CA ASP A 121 2.29 51.56 23.26
C ASP A 121 3.19 50.93 22.20
N SER A 122 4.49 51.28 22.18
CA SER A 122 5.47 50.66 21.29
C SER A 122 5.59 49.17 21.53
N LEU A 123 5.69 48.71 22.77
CA LEU A 123 5.79 47.29 23.10
C LEU A 123 4.48 46.56 22.79
N ARG A 124 3.33 47.17 23.10
CA ARG A 124 2.01 46.64 22.77
C ARG A 124 1.86 46.41 21.25
N ASN A 125 2.26 47.39 20.44
CA ASN A 125 2.20 47.29 18.99
C ASN A 125 3.15 46.21 18.44
N THR A 126 4.36 46.08 18.99
CA THR A 126 5.30 45.02 18.60
C THR A 126 4.77 43.64 18.91
N LEU A 127 4.19 43.46 20.12
CA LEU A 127 3.57 42.18 20.52
C LEU A 127 2.36 41.84 19.66
N ALA A 128 1.48 42.81 19.38
CA ALA A 128 0.32 42.63 18.51
C ALA A 128 0.74 42.24 17.08
N ALA A 129 1.76 42.90 16.51
CA ALA A 129 2.30 42.57 15.20
C ALA A 129 2.90 41.17 15.15
N THR A 130 3.58 40.76 16.20
CA THR A 130 4.15 39.39 16.31
C THR A 130 3.05 38.34 16.37
N ILE A 131 1.99 38.58 17.14
CA ILE A 131 0.84 37.68 17.19
C ILE A 131 0.16 37.58 15.83
N ALA A 132 -0.09 38.68 15.16
CA ALA A 132 -0.70 38.70 13.83
C ALA A 132 0.12 37.91 12.81
N ASN A 133 1.45 38.01 12.89
CA ASN A 133 2.34 37.19 12.06
C ASN A 133 2.21 35.69 12.38
N TYR A 134 2.19 35.31 13.66
CA TYR A 134 2.02 33.93 14.06
C TYR A 134 0.65 33.38 13.67
N ASP A 135 -0.41 34.15 13.78
CA ASP A 135 -1.76 33.77 13.35
C ASP A 135 -1.81 33.50 11.84
N SER A 136 -1.14 34.33 11.03
CA SER A 136 -0.98 34.10 9.59
C SER A 136 -0.25 32.78 9.28
N VAL A 137 0.83 32.48 9.99
CA VAL A 137 1.58 31.23 9.84
C VAL A 137 0.71 30.03 10.22
N VAL A 138 0.03 30.11 11.35
CA VAL A 138 -0.88 29.04 11.84
C VAL A 138 -2.03 28.79 10.84
N SER A 139 -2.62 29.84 10.28
CA SER A 139 -3.66 29.76 9.27
C SER A 139 -3.16 29.07 7.99
N THR A 140 -1.96 29.42 7.54
CA THR A 140 -1.32 28.78 6.37
C THR A 140 -1.07 27.29 6.63
N GLN A 141 -0.53 26.94 7.80
CA GLN A 141 -0.29 25.55 8.20
C GLN A 141 -1.60 24.75 8.26
N ARG A 142 -2.69 25.35 8.75
CA ARG A 142 -4.02 24.74 8.80
C ARG A 142 -4.53 24.42 7.39
N THR A 143 -4.38 25.35 6.44
CA THR A 143 -4.78 25.12 5.04
C THR A 143 -3.99 23.95 4.43
N GLN A 144 -2.68 23.90 4.66
CA GLN A 144 -1.85 22.77 4.20
C GLN A 144 -2.26 21.45 4.83
N LEU A 145 -2.59 21.45 6.12
CA LEU A 145 -3.04 20.26 6.84
C LEU A 145 -4.34 19.71 6.24
N VAL A 146 -5.32 20.58 5.95
CA VAL A 146 -6.58 20.18 5.29
C VAL A 146 -6.31 19.59 3.92
N ALA A 147 -5.43 20.22 3.12
CA ALA A 147 -5.05 19.68 1.81
C ALA A 147 -4.43 18.28 1.92
N TYR A 148 -3.53 18.05 2.87
CA TYR A 148 -2.94 16.73 3.10
C TYR A 148 -3.96 15.71 3.58
N ALA A 149 -4.88 16.07 4.47
CA ALA A 149 -5.95 15.19 4.91
C ALA A 149 -6.82 14.73 3.72
N THR A 150 -7.23 15.67 2.86
CA THR A 150 -7.99 15.36 1.65
C THR A 150 -7.22 14.44 0.71
N GLN A 151 -5.93 14.67 0.51
CA GLN A 151 -5.08 13.82 -0.33
C GLN A 151 -4.94 12.41 0.25
N ILE A 152 -4.79 12.29 1.56
CA ILE A 152 -4.74 10.98 2.25
C ILE A 152 -6.04 10.20 2.03
N ASP A 153 -7.19 10.85 2.15
CA ASP A 153 -8.49 10.21 1.96
C ASP A 153 -8.69 9.76 0.51
N SER A 154 -8.29 10.58 -0.48
CA SER A 154 -8.29 10.20 -1.90
C SER A 154 -7.42 8.97 -2.15
N LEU A 155 -6.16 9.01 -1.71
CA LEU A 155 -5.22 7.89 -1.86
C LEU A 155 -5.70 6.61 -1.18
N LYS A 156 -6.40 6.74 -0.05
CA LYS A 156 -7.01 5.61 0.64
C LYS A 156 -8.13 4.99 -0.20
N GLY A 157 -8.99 5.82 -0.79
CA GLY A 157 -10.05 5.38 -1.70
C GLY A 157 -9.48 4.66 -2.94
N GLU A 158 -8.48 5.26 -3.59
CA GLU A 158 -7.80 4.65 -4.73
C GLU A 158 -7.14 3.31 -4.39
N ASN A 159 -6.52 3.19 -3.21
CA ASN A 159 -5.89 1.96 -2.77
C ASN A 159 -6.90 0.83 -2.53
N VAL A 160 -8.07 1.16 -1.96
CA VAL A 160 -9.17 0.19 -1.81
C VAL A 160 -9.65 -0.29 -3.17
N ALA A 161 -9.87 0.62 -4.12
CA ALA A 161 -10.29 0.30 -5.48
C ALA A 161 -9.26 -0.57 -6.21
N LEU A 162 -7.97 -0.20 -6.15
CA LEU A 162 -6.88 -0.98 -6.75
C LEU A 162 -6.75 -2.38 -6.14
N THR A 163 -6.96 -2.50 -4.83
CA THR A 163 -6.94 -3.81 -4.16
C THR A 163 -8.08 -4.70 -4.66
N ALA A 164 -9.29 -4.16 -4.79
CA ALA A 164 -10.43 -4.87 -5.32
C ALA A 164 -10.21 -5.34 -6.77
N VAL A 165 -9.70 -4.44 -7.64
CA VAL A 165 -9.36 -4.77 -9.03
C VAL A 165 -8.27 -5.85 -9.10
N ASN A 166 -7.24 -5.76 -8.26
CA ASN A 166 -6.15 -6.74 -8.23
C ASN A 166 -6.65 -8.13 -7.80
N THR A 167 -7.57 -8.18 -6.83
CA THR A 167 -8.20 -9.44 -6.42
C THR A 167 -9.02 -10.03 -7.55
N ALA A 168 -9.89 -9.24 -8.18
CA ALA A 168 -10.72 -9.70 -9.31
C ALA A 168 -9.87 -10.18 -10.50
N LEU A 169 -8.75 -9.49 -10.79
CA LEU A 169 -7.81 -9.93 -11.83
C LEU A 169 -7.14 -11.25 -11.48
N LYS A 170 -6.71 -11.44 -10.23
CA LYS A 170 -6.12 -12.72 -9.78
C LYS A 170 -7.10 -13.88 -9.92
N ASP A 171 -8.36 -13.66 -9.52
CA ASP A 171 -9.40 -14.67 -9.66
C ASP A 171 -9.65 -15.00 -11.14
N THR A 172 -9.76 -13.97 -11.99
CA THR A 172 -9.92 -14.14 -13.44
C THR A 172 -8.75 -14.90 -14.07
N VAL A 173 -7.51 -14.55 -13.71
CA VAL A 173 -6.31 -15.26 -14.19
C VAL A 173 -6.30 -16.71 -13.67
N GLY A 174 -6.73 -16.94 -12.45
CA GLY A 174 -6.89 -18.29 -11.89
C GLY A 174 -7.88 -19.12 -12.72
N ASP A 175 -9.07 -18.59 -12.96
CA ASP A 175 -10.12 -19.25 -13.74
C ASP A 175 -9.69 -19.53 -15.18
N LEU A 176 -9.08 -18.53 -15.84
CA LEU A 176 -8.57 -18.71 -17.20
C LEU A 176 -7.46 -19.77 -17.25
N THR A 177 -6.58 -19.77 -16.25
CA THR A 177 -5.49 -20.75 -16.15
C THR A 177 -6.06 -22.17 -15.97
N LEU A 178 -7.06 -22.32 -15.09
CA LEU A 178 -7.75 -23.60 -14.92
C LEU A 178 -8.42 -24.04 -16.23
N ARG A 179 -9.20 -23.18 -16.86
CA ARG A 179 -9.88 -23.49 -18.14
C ARG A 179 -8.90 -23.83 -19.26
N ASP A 180 -7.77 -23.12 -19.34
CA ASP A 180 -6.78 -23.38 -20.39
C ASP A 180 -6.06 -24.70 -20.17
N ASN A 181 -5.79 -25.07 -18.94
CA ASN A 181 -5.09 -26.31 -18.60
C ASN A 181 -6.00 -27.50 -18.41
N THR A 182 -7.32 -27.31 -18.30
CA THR A 182 -8.28 -28.42 -18.27
C THR A 182 -8.47 -29.01 -19.65
N VAL A 183 -8.16 -30.29 -19.77
CA VAL A 183 -8.37 -31.11 -20.97
C VAL A 183 -9.14 -32.36 -20.59
N TYR A 184 -9.70 -33.04 -21.55
CA TYR A 184 -10.66 -34.10 -21.34
C TYR A 184 -10.23 -35.36 -22.10
N TYR A 185 -10.34 -36.51 -21.47
CA TYR A 185 -10.11 -37.76 -22.16
C TYR A 185 -11.21 -38.78 -21.89
N VAL A 186 -11.39 -39.68 -22.82
CA VAL A 186 -12.28 -40.86 -22.73
C VAL A 186 -11.62 -42.03 -23.40
N ILE A 187 -11.80 -43.23 -22.79
CA ILE A 187 -11.35 -44.50 -23.36
C ILE A 187 -12.56 -45.43 -23.38
N GLY A 188 -12.76 -46.15 -24.44
CA GLY A 188 -13.85 -47.11 -24.54
C GLY A 188 -13.83 -47.89 -25.87
N THR A 189 -14.69 -48.90 -25.93
CA THR A 189 -14.92 -49.65 -27.18
C THR A 189 -15.65 -48.77 -28.21
N ARG A 190 -15.55 -49.12 -29.47
CA ARG A 190 -16.22 -48.40 -30.54
C ARG A 190 -17.74 -48.31 -30.34
N ASP A 191 -18.36 -49.40 -29.94
CA ASP A 191 -19.81 -49.45 -29.73
C ASP A 191 -20.25 -48.62 -28.53
N GLU A 192 -19.47 -48.64 -27.46
CA GLU A 192 -19.72 -47.82 -26.24
C GLU A 192 -19.61 -46.32 -26.58
N LEU A 193 -18.53 -45.88 -27.20
CA LEU A 193 -18.31 -44.47 -27.50
C LEU A 193 -19.35 -43.97 -28.52
N LYS A 194 -19.80 -44.80 -29.44
CA LYS A 194 -20.86 -44.50 -30.36
C LYS A 194 -22.22 -44.38 -29.68
N SER A 195 -22.55 -45.28 -28.81
CA SER A 195 -23.81 -45.24 -28.03
C SER A 195 -23.92 -44.00 -27.16
N ARG A 196 -22.75 -43.50 -26.61
CA ARG A 196 -22.63 -42.29 -25.85
C ARG A 196 -22.57 -41.01 -26.71
N GLY A 197 -22.64 -41.14 -28.06
CA GLY A 197 -22.58 -39.99 -28.95
C GLY A 197 -21.24 -39.26 -28.98
N ILE A 198 -20.15 -39.95 -28.62
CA ILE A 198 -18.79 -39.36 -28.54
C ILE A 198 -18.10 -39.47 -29.93
N ILE A 199 -18.39 -40.52 -30.65
CA ILE A 199 -17.84 -40.76 -32.00
C ILE A 199 -18.94 -40.98 -33.02
N ASP A 200 -18.70 -40.56 -34.25
CA ASP A 200 -19.50 -40.84 -35.43
C ASP A 200 -18.74 -41.75 -36.39
N GLU A 201 -19.41 -42.67 -37.02
CA GLU A 201 -18.85 -43.46 -38.09
C GLU A 201 -19.21 -42.85 -39.45
N THR A 202 -18.21 -42.37 -40.15
CA THR A 202 -18.36 -41.88 -41.53
C THR A 202 -17.68 -42.83 -42.50
N GLY A 203 -18.38 -43.19 -43.56
CA GLY A 203 -17.86 -44.06 -44.60
C GLY A 203 -18.48 -45.46 -44.56
N GLY A 204 -18.99 -45.89 -45.65
CA GLY A 204 -19.69 -47.14 -45.82
C GLY A 204 -20.72 -46.99 -46.92
N SER A 205 -20.37 -46.40 -48.09
CA SER A 205 -21.22 -46.47 -49.25
C SER A 205 -21.14 -47.90 -49.80
N ARG A 206 -22.24 -48.62 -49.68
CA ARG A 206 -22.46 -49.83 -50.45
C ARG A 206 -22.62 -49.42 -51.90
N PHE A 207 -21.51 -49.28 -52.62
CA PHE A 207 -21.55 -49.24 -54.08
C PHE A 207 -21.13 -50.62 -54.57
N LEU A 208 -22.11 -51.29 -55.08
CA LEU A 208 -22.10 -52.47 -55.99
C LEU A 208 -20.75 -53.24 -56.08
N PHE A 209 -20.82 -54.47 -55.62
CA PHE A 209 -20.03 -55.58 -56.14
C PHE A 209 -18.60 -55.26 -56.58
N ILE A 210 -17.70 -55.31 -55.67
CA ILE A 210 -16.34 -55.88 -55.88
C ILE A 210 -15.48 -55.52 -54.66
N LEU A 211 -15.15 -56.45 -53.79
CA LEU A 211 -13.88 -56.73 -53.11
C LEU A 211 -12.99 -55.58 -52.62
N TRP A 212 -13.51 -54.56 -51.96
CA TRP A 212 -12.64 -53.75 -51.08
C TRP A 212 -13.46 -53.28 -49.89
N LYS A 213 -13.21 -53.87 -48.75
CA LYS A 213 -13.74 -53.41 -47.47
C LYS A 213 -13.00 -52.10 -47.12
N SER A 214 -13.53 -50.98 -47.60
CA SER A 214 -13.09 -49.69 -47.06
C SER A 214 -13.51 -49.62 -45.62
N GLY A 215 -12.54 -49.59 -44.71
CA GLY A 215 -12.79 -49.51 -43.27
C GLY A 215 -13.58 -48.24 -42.96
N LYS A 216 -14.57 -48.37 -42.11
CA LYS A 216 -15.28 -47.21 -41.55
C LYS A 216 -14.31 -46.35 -40.78
N SER A 217 -14.19 -45.08 -41.13
CA SER A 217 -13.40 -44.10 -40.38
C SER A 217 -14.18 -43.64 -39.17
N VAL A 218 -13.55 -43.68 -38.03
CA VAL A 218 -14.06 -43.16 -36.73
C VAL A 218 -13.66 -41.71 -36.60
N GLN A 219 -14.61 -40.82 -36.35
CA GLN A 219 -14.36 -39.40 -36.17
C GLN A 219 -15.06 -38.93 -34.88
N PRO A 220 -14.52 -37.91 -34.17
CA PRO A 220 -15.22 -37.27 -33.09
C PRO A 220 -16.58 -36.73 -33.51
N ALA A 221 -17.59 -36.88 -32.65
CA ALA A 221 -18.90 -36.25 -32.91
C ALA A 221 -18.76 -34.71 -32.96
N ARG A 222 -19.67 -34.07 -33.68
CA ARG A 222 -19.62 -32.61 -33.86
C ARG A 222 -19.78 -31.82 -32.59
N THR A 223 -20.51 -32.35 -31.64
CA THR A 223 -20.73 -31.73 -30.32
C THR A 223 -20.33 -32.76 -29.26
N LEU A 224 -19.35 -32.40 -28.41
CA LEU A 224 -18.88 -33.23 -27.33
C LEU A 224 -19.36 -32.64 -26.02
N ASP A 225 -20.02 -33.43 -25.16
CA ASP A 225 -20.40 -33.05 -23.83
C ASP A 225 -19.23 -33.30 -22.88
N PRO A 226 -18.65 -32.26 -22.22
CA PRO A 226 -17.55 -32.44 -21.28
C PRO A 226 -17.86 -33.42 -20.12
N SER A 227 -19.12 -33.56 -19.74
CA SER A 227 -19.54 -34.46 -18.66
C SER A 227 -19.34 -35.95 -18.99
N ALA A 228 -19.26 -36.29 -20.29
CA ALA A 228 -18.99 -37.64 -20.76
C ALA A 228 -17.50 -38.02 -20.72
N PHE A 229 -16.63 -37.12 -20.31
CA PHE A 229 -15.17 -37.26 -20.31
C PHE A 229 -14.60 -37.12 -18.91
N THR A 230 -13.39 -37.64 -18.70
CA THR A 230 -12.59 -37.40 -17.51
C THR A 230 -11.79 -36.13 -17.71
N ALA A 231 -12.01 -35.15 -16.84
CA ALA A 231 -11.27 -33.89 -16.84
C ALA A 231 -9.92 -34.06 -16.11
N ILE A 232 -8.85 -33.55 -16.71
CA ILE A 232 -7.50 -33.57 -16.13
C ILE A 232 -6.79 -32.22 -16.39
N ASP A 233 -5.79 -31.90 -15.56
CA ASP A 233 -4.86 -30.79 -15.82
C ASP A 233 -3.71 -31.30 -16.71
N LYS A 234 -3.60 -30.76 -17.93
CA LYS A 234 -2.55 -31.13 -18.91
C LYS A 234 -1.12 -30.94 -18.40
N ARG A 235 -0.92 -30.12 -17.33
CA ARG A 235 0.40 -29.87 -16.73
C ARG A 235 0.78 -30.93 -15.70
N GLN A 236 -0.20 -31.57 -15.07
CA GLN A 236 0.02 -32.54 -14.00
C GLN A 236 -0.07 -33.98 -14.50
N VAL A 237 -0.99 -34.23 -15.39
CA VAL A 237 -1.24 -35.57 -15.91
C VAL A 237 -0.58 -35.73 -17.28
N THR A 238 0.60 -36.32 -17.28
CA THR A 238 1.38 -36.59 -18.50
C THR A 238 1.27 -38.04 -18.97
N THR A 239 0.63 -38.90 -18.18
CA THR A 239 0.42 -40.32 -18.50
C THR A 239 -1.05 -40.69 -18.34
N ILE A 240 -1.66 -41.21 -19.38
CA ILE A 240 -3.03 -41.75 -19.36
C ILE A 240 -2.94 -43.27 -19.40
N PRO A 241 -3.34 -43.97 -18.32
CA PRO A 241 -3.31 -45.42 -18.26
C PRO A 241 -4.39 -46.01 -19.18
N LEU A 242 -4.04 -47.01 -19.97
CA LEU A 242 -5.00 -47.77 -20.74
C LEU A 242 -5.51 -48.98 -19.92
N PRO A 243 -6.81 -49.29 -19.99
CA PRO A 243 -7.44 -50.31 -19.13
C PRO A 243 -6.83 -51.69 -19.28
N ASP A 244 -6.42 -52.07 -20.48
CA ASP A 244 -5.85 -53.40 -20.76
C ASP A 244 -4.64 -53.26 -21.70
N SER A 245 -3.45 -53.57 -21.16
CA SER A 245 -2.20 -53.50 -21.92
C SER A 245 -2.07 -54.62 -23.02
N SER A 246 -2.89 -55.61 -22.99
CA SER A 246 -2.89 -56.68 -23.98
C SER A 246 -3.65 -56.31 -25.24
N LYS A 247 -4.47 -55.24 -25.16
CA LYS A 247 -5.28 -54.73 -26.28
C LYS A 247 -4.56 -53.61 -27.00
N THR A 248 -5.05 -53.38 -28.23
CA THR A 248 -4.57 -52.27 -29.05
C THR A 248 -5.57 -51.13 -29.02
N TYR A 249 -5.11 -49.92 -29.08
CA TYR A 249 -5.93 -48.70 -29.00
C TYR A 249 -5.57 -47.75 -30.12
N GLN A 250 -6.50 -46.91 -30.53
CA GLN A 250 -6.31 -45.87 -31.54
C GLN A 250 -6.83 -44.53 -31.07
N ILE A 251 -6.11 -43.44 -31.32
CA ILE A 251 -6.58 -42.09 -31.04
C ILE A 251 -7.49 -41.64 -32.21
N ALA A 252 -8.77 -41.40 -31.88
CA ALA A 252 -9.77 -40.95 -32.86
C ALA A 252 -9.88 -39.41 -32.95
N SER A 253 -9.35 -38.69 -31.97
CA SER A 253 -9.36 -37.23 -31.91
C SER A 253 -8.10 -36.60 -32.54
N ARG A 254 -8.14 -35.26 -32.74
CA ARG A 254 -7.06 -34.53 -33.43
C ARG A 254 -6.00 -34.09 -32.41
N GLN A 255 -5.07 -34.96 -32.06
CA GLN A 255 -3.88 -34.63 -31.26
C GLN A 255 -2.63 -34.63 -32.14
N ASP A 256 -1.61 -33.86 -31.69
CA ASP A 256 -0.28 -33.96 -32.31
C ASP A 256 0.45 -35.20 -31.72
N LEU A 257 0.39 -36.30 -32.43
CA LEU A 257 0.98 -37.58 -31.98
C LEU A 257 2.51 -37.54 -31.93
N THR A 258 3.16 -36.56 -32.54
CA THR A 258 4.62 -36.37 -32.43
C THR A 258 5.04 -35.89 -31.02
N ALA A 259 4.09 -35.48 -30.22
CA ALA A 259 4.29 -35.05 -28.82
C ALA A 259 4.19 -36.22 -27.83
N LEU A 260 3.94 -37.45 -28.30
CA LEU A 260 3.97 -38.65 -27.45
C LEU A 260 5.40 -39.13 -27.26
N ALA A 261 5.70 -39.71 -26.10
CA ALA A 261 6.99 -40.34 -25.83
C ALA A 261 7.21 -41.60 -26.67
N THR A 262 6.11 -42.35 -26.91
CA THR A 262 6.09 -43.50 -27.80
C THR A 262 5.03 -43.22 -28.87
N PRO A 263 5.40 -42.93 -30.13
CA PRO A 263 4.45 -42.73 -31.23
C PRO A 263 3.66 -44.02 -31.51
N PRO A 264 2.46 -43.90 -32.09
CA PRO A 264 1.73 -45.03 -32.59
C PRO A 264 2.54 -45.81 -33.63
N ASP A 265 2.23 -47.09 -33.80
CA ASP A 265 2.83 -47.93 -34.83
C ASP A 265 2.43 -47.48 -36.27
N GLY A 266 2.93 -48.20 -37.27
CA GLY A 266 2.63 -47.88 -38.71
C GLY A 266 1.15 -47.96 -39.08
N ASP A 267 0.35 -48.66 -38.30
CA ASP A 267 -1.12 -48.80 -38.42
C ASP A 267 -1.89 -47.78 -37.59
N GLY A 268 -1.19 -46.89 -36.89
CA GLY A 268 -1.78 -45.89 -35.99
C GLY A 268 -2.24 -46.43 -34.65
N LYS A 269 -1.78 -47.61 -34.24
CA LYS A 269 -2.15 -48.27 -32.98
C LYS A 269 -1.19 -47.96 -31.85
N LEU A 270 -1.75 -47.88 -30.67
CA LEU A 270 -1.03 -47.67 -29.40
C LEU A 270 -1.03 -48.97 -28.59
N HIS A 271 0.08 -49.24 -27.94
CA HIS A 271 0.29 -50.31 -27.00
C HIS A 271 0.74 -49.77 -25.65
N GLY A 272 0.11 -50.19 -24.56
CA GLY A 272 0.46 -49.68 -23.22
C GLY A 272 -0.04 -48.26 -22.99
N ASN A 273 0.48 -47.63 -21.90
CA ASN A 273 0.02 -46.29 -21.47
C ASN A 273 0.36 -45.19 -22.48
N VAL A 274 -0.53 -44.22 -22.63
CA VAL A 274 -0.28 -43.02 -23.44
C VAL A 274 0.57 -42.04 -22.63
N GLN A 275 1.86 -41.93 -22.98
CA GLN A 275 2.81 -41.01 -22.35
C GLN A 275 2.98 -39.77 -23.21
N ILE A 276 2.65 -38.60 -22.65
CA ILE A 276 2.69 -37.31 -23.32
C ILE A 276 4.01 -36.61 -22.97
N ALA A 277 4.94 -36.53 -23.90
CA ALA A 277 6.25 -35.90 -23.70
C ALA A 277 6.17 -34.38 -23.74
N ALA A 278 5.29 -33.82 -24.58
CA ALA A 278 5.11 -32.38 -24.74
C ALA A 278 3.62 -32.01 -24.65
N PRO A 279 3.06 -31.81 -23.44
CA PRO A 279 1.63 -31.59 -23.23
C PRO A 279 1.04 -30.40 -24.01
N ALA A 280 1.77 -29.26 -24.02
CA ALA A 280 1.31 -28.07 -24.73
C ALA A 280 1.12 -28.33 -26.25
N LYS A 281 2.03 -29.12 -26.85
CA LYS A 281 1.97 -29.49 -28.28
C LYS A 281 0.89 -30.54 -28.54
N PHE A 282 0.80 -31.56 -27.67
CA PHE A 282 -0.18 -32.63 -27.78
C PHE A 282 -1.61 -32.10 -27.78
N TRP A 283 -1.92 -31.17 -26.84
CA TRP A 283 -3.26 -30.62 -26.67
C TRP A 283 -3.55 -29.36 -27.50
N SER A 284 -2.65 -28.98 -28.42
CA SER A 284 -2.78 -27.74 -29.19
C SER A 284 -3.97 -27.74 -30.15
N ALA A 285 -4.28 -28.89 -30.79
CA ALA A 285 -5.31 -29.02 -31.82
C ALA A 285 -6.70 -29.38 -31.24
N SER A 286 -6.76 -30.01 -30.05
CA SER A 286 -8.00 -30.41 -29.40
C SER A 286 -7.82 -30.55 -27.88
N LYS A 287 -8.79 -30.08 -27.12
CA LYS A 287 -8.89 -30.31 -25.68
C LYS A 287 -9.49 -31.68 -25.32
N TYR A 288 -10.03 -32.42 -26.30
CA TYR A 288 -10.66 -33.70 -26.11
C TYR A 288 -9.82 -34.82 -26.74
N LEU A 289 -9.43 -35.77 -25.95
CA LEU A 289 -8.75 -36.99 -26.38
C LEU A 289 -9.72 -38.17 -26.34
N ILE A 290 -9.91 -38.79 -27.46
CA ILE A 290 -10.78 -39.97 -27.62
C ILE A 290 -9.90 -41.14 -28.01
N ILE A 291 -9.86 -42.15 -27.14
CA ILE A 291 -9.08 -43.37 -27.33
C ILE A 291 -10.07 -44.54 -27.52
N VAL A 292 -10.00 -45.15 -28.65
CA VAL A 292 -10.87 -46.25 -29.05
C VAL A 292 -10.11 -47.56 -28.95
N GLU A 293 -10.69 -48.53 -28.27
CA GLU A 293 -10.18 -49.90 -28.22
C GLU A 293 -10.44 -50.55 -29.58
N SER A 294 -9.40 -51.19 -30.15
CA SER A 294 -9.41 -51.80 -31.49
C SER A 294 -9.59 -53.31 -31.44
#